data_9ff2c803d958085ea433917d75e876cb
#
_entry.id   9ff2c803d958085ea433917d75e876cb
#
_cell.length_a   1.000
_cell.length_b   1.000
_cell.length_c   1.000
_cell.angle_alpha   90.00
_cell.angle_beta   90.00
_cell.angle_gamma   90.00
#
_symmetry.space_group_name_H-M   'P 1'
#
loop_
_entity.id
_entity.type
_entity.pdbx_description
1 polymer ?
#
loop_
_entity_poly.entity_id
_entity_poly.type
_entity_poly.pdbx_seq_one_letter_code
_entity_poly.pdbx_strand_id
1 'polypeptide(L)'
;GEVWWSQGYSEPGSGSDLASVKTRAERQGNKYIVNGQKTWTTLGQYGEWIFCLVRTSTEGKPQTGISFLLIDMKSKGVTVRPIIMLDGGHEVNEVFFDNVEVPAENLIGEENKGWTYAKHLLSHERTNIADVNRSKRELERLKRIAKREGVWEDLSLIHISEPTRPLYI
;
A
#
# COMPACT_ATOMS: atom_id res chain seq x y z
N GLY A 1 -19.40 -2.97 0.15
CA GLY A 1 -18.64 -3.48 -0.95
C GLY A 1 -18.95 -4.93 -1.23
N GLU A 2 -19.09 -5.29 -2.48
CA GLU A 2 -19.36 -6.68 -2.89
C GLU A 2 -18.07 -7.44 -3.20
N VAL A 3 -17.00 -6.70 -3.53
CA VAL A 3 -15.69 -7.25 -3.92
C VAL A 3 -14.60 -6.53 -3.15
N TRP A 4 -13.67 -7.30 -2.58
CA TRP A 4 -12.52 -6.77 -1.86
C TRP A 4 -11.31 -6.64 -2.79
N TRP A 5 -10.74 -5.44 -2.85
CA TRP A 5 -9.56 -5.11 -3.64
C TRP A 5 -8.35 -4.89 -2.75
N SER A 6 -7.24 -5.48 -3.13
CA SER A 6 -5.95 -5.29 -2.47
C SER A 6 -4.99 -4.48 -3.35
N GLN A 7 -4.00 -3.85 -2.72
CA GLN A 7 -2.98 -3.05 -3.39
C GLN A 7 -1.65 -3.81 -3.48
N GLY A 8 -1.15 -4.03 -4.68
CA GLY A 8 0.11 -4.71 -4.97
C GLY A 8 1.19 -3.75 -5.45
N TYR A 9 1.71 -2.90 -4.56
CA TYR A 9 2.75 -1.92 -4.90
C TYR A 9 4.11 -2.36 -4.42
N SER A 10 4.32 -2.35 -3.10
CA SER A 10 5.61 -2.63 -2.47
C SER A 10 6.10 -4.05 -2.72
N GLU A 11 7.43 -4.20 -2.80
CA GLU A 11 8.14 -5.46 -2.88
C GLU A 11 9.23 -5.49 -1.80
N PRO A 12 9.82 -6.63 -1.46
CA PRO A 12 10.88 -6.71 -0.44
C PRO A 12 12.03 -5.73 -0.69
N GLY A 13 12.37 -5.44 -1.96
CA GLY A 13 13.40 -4.50 -2.36
C GLY A 13 12.89 -3.18 -2.93
N SER A 14 11.59 -2.90 -2.85
CA SER A 14 10.96 -1.73 -3.47
C SER A 14 9.81 -1.21 -2.62
N GLY A 15 10.09 -0.21 -1.82
CA GLY A 15 9.11 0.50 -0.99
C GLY A 15 9.16 1.98 -1.30
N SER A 16 9.99 2.76 -0.59
CA SER A 16 10.19 4.18 -0.87
C SER A 16 10.70 4.44 -2.29
N ASP A 17 11.58 3.57 -2.80
CA ASP A 17 11.94 3.54 -4.22
C ASP A 17 10.98 2.60 -5.00
N LEU A 18 9.73 3.05 -5.15
CA LEU A 18 8.70 2.27 -5.83
C LEU A 18 9.01 2.03 -7.32
N ALA A 19 9.82 2.89 -7.93
CA ALA A 19 10.23 2.70 -9.34
C ALA A 19 11.10 1.46 -9.56
N SER A 20 11.66 0.88 -8.51
CA SER A 20 12.51 -0.31 -8.57
C SER A 20 11.72 -1.64 -8.54
N VAL A 21 10.40 -1.62 -8.67
CA VAL A 21 9.59 -2.86 -8.72
C VAL A 21 10.11 -3.84 -9.76
N LYS A 22 10.17 -5.13 -9.38
CA LYS A 22 10.73 -6.23 -10.15
C LYS A 22 9.71 -7.31 -10.51
N THR A 23 8.52 -7.30 -9.90
CA THR A 23 7.44 -8.22 -10.31
C THR A 23 7.21 -8.07 -11.79
N ARG A 24 7.56 -9.11 -12.56
CA ARG A 24 7.62 -9.09 -14.02
C ARG A 24 6.29 -9.52 -14.61
N ALA A 25 5.88 -8.87 -15.68
CA ALA A 25 4.74 -9.28 -16.51
C ALA A 25 5.17 -9.31 -17.97
N GLU A 26 5.22 -10.50 -18.55
CA GLU A 26 5.56 -10.72 -19.95
C GLU A 26 4.30 -10.92 -20.77
N ARG A 27 4.12 -10.12 -21.79
CA ARG A 27 2.99 -10.27 -22.70
C ARG A 27 3.17 -11.47 -23.62
N GLN A 28 2.19 -12.34 -23.63
CA GLN A 28 2.11 -13.51 -24.51
C GLN A 28 0.74 -13.52 -25.20
N GLY A 29 0.67 -12.93 -26.38
CA GLY A 29 -0.58 -12.79 -27.14
C GLY A 29 -1.61 -11.96 -26.41
N ASN A 30 -2.70 -12.57 -25.98
CA ASN A 30 -3.81 -11.91 -25.28
C ASN A 30 -3.74 -12.01 -23.74
N LYS A 31 -2.59 -12.37 -23.19
CA LYS A 31 -2.37 -12.46 -21.74
C LYS A 31 -0.99 -11.99 -21.34
N TYR A 32 -0.83 -11.71 -20.05
CA TYR A 32 0.46 -11.53 -19.38
C TYR A 32 0.77 -12.73 -18.50
N ILE A 33 2.05 -13.12 -18.45
CA ILE A 33 2.56 -14.09 -17.46
C ILE A 33 3.27 -13.31 -16.38
N VAL A 34 2.73 -13.37 -15.16
CA VAL A 34 3.21 -12.58 -14.03
C VAL A 34 4.02 -13.46 -13.08
N ASN A 35 5.24 -12.98 -12.76
CA ASN A 35 6.16 -13.60 -11.81
C ASN A 35 6.75 -12.58 -10.87
N GLY A 36 6.73 -12.86 -9.57
CA GLY A 36 7.31 -11.97 -8.56
C GLY A 36 6.65 -12.05 -7.20
N GLN A 37 6.86 -11.01 -6.40
CA GLN A 37 6.38 -10.96 -5.03
C GLN A 37 5.99 -9.53 -4.67
N LYS A 38 4.84 -9.39 -4.00
CA LYS A 38 4.44 -8.16 -3.31
C LYS A 38 4.50 -8.37 -1.81
N THR A 39 4.74 -7.29 -1.07
CA THR A 39 4.78 -7.31 0.39
C THR A 39 3.96 -6.16 0.98
N TRP A 40 3.62 -6.28 2.26
CA TRP A 40 2.79 -5.31 2.99
C TRP A 40 1.40 -5.11 2.39
N THR A 41 0.87 -6.14 1.72
CA THR A 41 -0.46 -6.09 1.11
C THR A 41 -1.53 -6.16 2.21
N THR A 42 -2.12 -5.00 2.52
CA THR A 42 -3.13 -4.87 3.57
C THR A 42 -4.37 -5.69 3.23
N LEU A 43 -4.80 -6.51 4.20
CA LEU A 43 -5.97 -7.38 4.12
C LEU A 43 -6.00 -8.28 2.86
N GLY A 44 -4.81 -8.61 2.32
CA GLY A 44 -4.66 -9.44 1.14
C GLY A 44 -5.28 -10.82 1.27
N GLN A 45 -5.40 -11.35 2.49
CA GLN A 45 -6.08 -12.62 2.78
C GLN A 45 -7.57 -12.62 2.44
N TYR A 46 -8.20 -11.45 2.35
CA TYR A 46 -9.60 -11.27 1.94
C TYR A 46 -9.72 -10.76 0.51
N GLY A 47 -8.59 -10.45 -0.15
CA GLY A 47 -8.57 -9.91 -1.50
C GLY A 47 -9.13 -10.90 -2.51
N GLU A 48 -10.11 -10.47 -3.28
CA GLU A 48 -10.56 -11.17 -4.48
C GLU A 48 -9.78 -10.71 -5.70
N TRP A 49 -9.41 -9.44 -5.72
CA TRP A 49 -8.61 -8.81 -6.76
C TRP A 49 -7.45 -8.01 -6.14
N ILE A 50 -6.37 -7.91 -6.89
CA ILE A 50 -5.25 -7.04 -6.57
C ILE A 50 -4.93 -6.13 -7.77
N PHE A 51 -4.88 -4.82 -7.55
CA PHE A 51 -4.34 -3.89 -8.51
C PHE A 51 -2.84 -3.77 -8.31
N CYS A 52 -2.08 -4.15 -9.32
CA CYS A 52 -0.67 -4.47 -9.18
C CYS A 52 0.22 -3.66 -10.12
N LEU A 53 1.27 -3.05 -9.58
CA LEU A 53 2.36 -2.50 -10.38
C LEU A 53 3.31 -3.60 -10.79
N VAL A 54 3.53 -3.74 -12.09
CA VAL A 54 4.37 -4.80 -12.66
C VAL A 54 5.39 -4.22 -13.64
N ARG A 55 6.51 -4.90 -13.80
CA ARG A 55 7.56 -4.57 -14.75
C ARG A 55 7.27 -5.23 -16.11
N THR A 56 6.91 -4.43 -17.11
CA THR A 56 6.67 -4.87 -18.48
C THR A 56 7.82 -4.53 -19.42
N SER A 57 8.68 -3.56 -19.06
CA SER A 57 9.90 -3.25 -19.80
C SER A 57 11.03 -2.84 -18.84
N THR A 58 12.26 -3.11 -19.23
CA THR A 58 13.50 -2.66 -18.59
C THR A 58 14.22 -1.57 -19.38
N GLU A 59 13.63 -1.11 -20.47
CA GLU A 59 14.21 -0.08 -21.33
C GLU A 59 14.00 1.32 -20.75
N GLY A 60 15.01 2.16 -20.83
CA GLY A 60 14.96 3.55 -20.43
C GLY A 60 14.95 3.76 -18.91
N LYS A 61 14.19 4.75 -18.45
CA LYS A 61 14.08 5.04 -16.99
C LYS A 61 13.22 4.01 -16.28
N PRO A 62 13.54 3.65 -15.03
CA PRO A 62 12.76 2.66 -14.27
C PRO A 62 11.24 2.92 -14.27
N GLN A 63 10.84 4.18 -14.24
CA GLN A 63 9.44 4.58 -14.21
C GLN A 63 8.69 4.27 -15.52
N THR A 64 9.39 4.23 -16.66
CA THR A 64 8.76 4.06 -17.98
C THR A 64 8.44 2.61 -18.33
N GLY A 65 8.95 1.64 -17.60
CA GLY A 65 8.70 0.21 -17.84
C GLY A 65 7.69 -0.40 -16.87
N ILE A 66 6.88 0.40 -16.21
CA ILE A 66 5.88 -0.06 -15.24
C ILE A 66 4.50 -0.01 -15.86
N SER A 67 3.75 -1.10 -15.72
CA SER A 67 2.34 -1.23 -16.10
C SER A 67 1.47 -1.49 -14.88
N PHE A 68 0.16 -1.30 -15.03
CA PHE A 68 -0.82 -1.46 -13.96
C PHE A 68 -1.80 -2.56 -14.36
N LEU A 69 -1.74 -3.72 -13.68
CA LEU A 69 -2.58 -4.88 -13.97
C LEU A 69 -3.59 -5.15 -12.85
N LEU A 70 -4.77 -5.60 -13.23
CA LEU A 70 -5.75 -6.19 -12.32
C LEU A 70 -5.60 -7.71 -12.34
N ILE A 71 -5.28 -8.30 -11.20
CA ILE A 71 -5.02 -9.74 -11.08
C ILE A 71 -6.08 -10.34 -10.16
N ASP A 72 -6.75 -11.40 -10.62
CA ASP A 72 -7.65 -12.20 -9.79
C ASP A 72 -6.79 -13.01 -8.78
N MET A 73 -7.03 -12.79 -7.49
CA MET A 73 -6.30 -13.42 -6.39
C MET A 73 -6.56 -14.93 -6.28
N LYS A 74 -7.61 -15.42 -6.97
CA LYS A 74 -7.94 -16.85 -7.07
C LYS A 74 -7.24 -17.55 -8.23
N SER A 75 -6.48 -16.80 -9.07
CA SER A 75 -5.74 -17.37 -10.20
C SER A 75 -4.72 -18.40 -9.74
N LYS A 76 -4.54 -19.46 -10.55
CA LYS A 76 -3.48 -20.44 -10.32
C LYS A 76 -2.12 -19.76 -10.28
N GLY A 77 -1.30 -20.10 -9.29
CA GLY A 77 0.03 -19.49 -9.10
C GLY A 77 0.05 -18.28 -8.15
N VAL A 78 -1.10 -17.79 -7.70
CA VAL A 78 -1.15 -16.79 -6.62
C VAL A 78 -1.10 -17.48 -5.27
N THR A 79 -0.20 -17.03 -4.39
CA THR A 79 -0.09 -17.49 -3.00
C THR A 79 -0.03 -16.30 -2.07
N VAL A 80 -0.89 -16.28 -1.07
CA VAL A 80 -0.91 -15.25 -0.02
C VAL A 80 -0.34 -15.84 1.27
N ARG A 81 0.63 -15.14 1.89
CA ARG A 81 1.23 -15.54 3.16
C ARG A 81 1.08 -14.42 4.19
N PRO A 82 0.71 -14.74 5.44
CA PRO A 82 0.60 -13.74 6.49
C PRO A 82 1.95 -13.18 6.90
N ILE A 83 1.98 -11.88 7.18
CA ILE A 83 3.04 -11.23 7.95
C ILE A 83 2.47 -10.98 9.35
N ILE A 84 3.03 -11.64 10.36
CA ILE A 84 2.61 -11.43 11.74
C ILE A 84 3.33 -10.19 12.27
N MET A 85 2.56 -9.21 12.70
CA MET A 85 3.07 -7.94 13.21
C MET A 85 3.52 -8.04 14.67
N LEU A 86 4.18 -7.00 15.17
CA LEU A 86 4.75 -6.97 16.53
C LEU A 86 3.71 -7.18 17.63
N ASP A 87 2.48 -6.75 17.41
CA ASP A 87 1.34 -6.93 18.31
C ASP A 87 0.66 -8.32 18.22
N GLY A 88 1.20 -9.21 17.35
CA GLY A 88 0.62 -10.50 17.05
C GLY A 88 -0.53 -10.46 16.02
N GLY A 89 -0.89 -9.28 15.51
CA GLY A 89 -1.95 -9.10 14.52
C GLY A 89 -1.56 -9.57 13.12
N HIS A 90 -2.57 -9.86 12.31
CA HIS A 90 -2.42 -10.24 10.91
C HIS A 90 -3.27 -9.32 10.04
N GLU A 91 -2.69 -8.20 9.61
CA GLU A 91 -3.35 -7.24 8.70
C GLU A 91 -2.67 -7.19 7.33
N VAL A 92 -1.38 -7.51 7.27
CA VAL A 92 -0.58 -7.39 6.06
C VAL A 92 -0.04 -8.75 5.60
N ASN A 93 0.23 -8.84 4.31
CA ASN A 93 0.58 -10.10 3.67
C ASN A 93 1.73 -9.93 2.68
N GLU A 94 2.41 -11.04 2.40
CA GLU A 94 3.17 -11.27 1.18
C GLU A 94 2.26 -11.92 0.15
N VAL A 95 2.36 -11.49 -1.10
CA VAL A 95 1.64 -12.09 -2.24
C VAL A 95 2.65 -12.52 -3.27
N PHE A 96 2.67 -13.81 -3.58
CA PHE A 96 3.57 -14.41 -4.55
C PHE A 96 2.82 -14.71 -5.85
N PHE A 97 3.47 -14.46 -6.96
CA PHE A 97 3.01 -14.79 -8.30
C PHE A 97 4.01 -15.75 -8.94
N ASP A 98 3.54 -16.94 -9.30
CA ASP A 98 4.31 -17.98 -9.98
C ASP A 98 3.60 -18.35 -11.27
N ASN A 99 4.08 -17.83 -12.41
CA ASN A 99 3.51 -18.03 -13.73
C ASN A 99 2.00 -17.74 -13.81
N VAL A 100 1.56 -16.67 -13.13
CA VAL A 100 0.15 -16.28 -13.09
C VAL A 100 -0.28 -15.74 -14.45
N GLU A 101 -1.29 -16.34 -15.05
CA GLU A 101 -1.88 -15.89 -16.30
C GLU A 101 -2.91 -14.80 -16.03
N VAL A 102 -2.71 -13.62 -16.63
CA VAL A 102 -3.59 -12.46 -16.49
C VAL A 102 -4.05 -12.04 -17.89
N PRO A 103 -5.37 -11.97 -18.16
CA PRO A 103 -5.88 -11.48 -19.45
C PRO A 103 -5.33 -10.10 -19.79
N ALA A 104 -5.00 -9.87 -21.08
CA ALA A 104 -4.46 -8.57 -21.48
C ALA A 104 -5.45 -7.41 -21.31
N GLU A 105 -6.74 -7.71 -21.31
CA GLU A 105 -7.82 -6.75 -21.04
C GLU A 105 -7.83 -6.22 -19.59
N ASN A 106 -7.15 -6.90 -18.68
CA ASN A 106 -6.98 -6.47 -17.29
C ASN A 106 -5.88 -5.40 -17.14
N LEU A 107 -5.26 -4.96 -18.22
CA LEU A 107 -4.36 -3.82 -18.23
C LEU A 107 -5.15 -2.52 -18.03
N ILE A 108 -4.78 -1.76 -17.01
CA ILE A 108 -5.35 -0.43 -16.80
C ILE A 108 -4.59 0.59 -17.64
N GLY A 109 -5.32 1.24 -18.56
CA GLY A 109 -4.79 2.25 -19.46
C GLY A 109 -3.82 1.68 -20.49
N GLU A 110 -2.61 2.25 -20.57
CA GLU A 110 -1.59 1.88 -21.56
C GLU A 110 -0.44 1.12 -20.89
N GLU A 111 0.11 0.15 -21.62
CA GLU A 111 1.33 -0.55 -21.21
C GLU A 111 2.49 0.43 -21.03
N ASN A 112 3.29 0.22 -20.00
CA ASN A 112 4.40 1.09 -19.60
C ASN A 112 4.02 2.51 -19.11
N LYS A 113 2.73 2.76 -18.84
CA LYS A 113 2.22 4.03 -18.27
C LYS A 113 1.75 3.91 -16.82
N GLY A 114 1.89 2.75 -16.21
CA GLY A 114 1.43 2.44 -14.84
C GLY A 114 1.96 3.40 -13.77
N TRP A 115 3.17 3.95 -13.97
CA TRP A 115 3.73 4.95 -13.06
C TRP A 115 2.87 6.20 -12.91
N THR A 116 2.25 6.66 -13.98
CA THR A 116 1.37 7.83 -13.96
C THR A 116 0.11 7.55 -13.12
N TYR A 117 -0.47 6.36 -13.28
CA TYR A 117 -1.64 5.94 -12.51
C TYR A 117 -1.32 5.75 -11.04
N ALA A 118 -0.17 5.14 -10.72
CA ALA A 118 0.32 5.00 -9.36
C ALA A 118 0.50 6.35 -8.66
N LYS A 119 1.13 7.32 -9.31
CA LYS A 119 1.30 8.66 -8.75
C LYS A 119 -0.03 9.35 -8.46
N HIS A 120 -0.99 9.19 -9.36
CA HIS A 120 -2.33 9.77 -9.18
C HIS A 120 -3.00 9.19 -7.93
N LEU A 121 -3.02 7.87 -7.77
CA LEU A 121 -3.58 7.20 -6.60
C LEU A 121 -2.87 7.63 -5.31
N LEU A 122 -1.54 7.54 -5.27
CA LEU A 122 -0.74 7.88 -4.08
C LEU A 122 -0.91 9.35 -3.66
N SER A 123 -1.16 10.27 -4.58
CA SER A 123 -1.42 11.66 -4.25
C SER A 123 -2.71 11.84 -3.45
N HIS A 124 -3.73 11.00 -3.69
CA HIS A 124 -5.01 11.01 -2.98
C HIS A 124 -4.93 10.25 -1.64
N GLU A 125 -4.15 9.18 -1.57
CA GLU A 125 -4.00 8.38 -0.34
C GLU A 125 -3.36 9.17 0.80
N ARG A 126 -2.42 10.06 0.52
CA ARG A 126 -1.64 10.81 1.53
C ARG A 126 -2.51 11.56 2.54
N THR A 127 -3.65 12.07 2.13
CA THR A 127 -4.56 12.81 3.01
C THR A 127 -5.32 11.88 3.96
N ASN A 128 -5.62 10.66 3.52
CA ASN A 128 -6.36 9.69 4.31
C ASN A 128 -5.48 9.01 5.37
N ILE A 129 -4.24 8.67 5.03
CA ILE A 129 -3.30 7.99 5.93
C ILE A 129 -2.91 8.89 7.12
N ALA A 130 -2.77 10.19 6.91
CA ALA A 130 -2.38 11.12 7.95
C ALA A 130 -3.40 11.26 9.09
N ASP A 131 -4.68 10.94 8.85
CA ASP A 131 -5.83 10.96 9.78
C ASP A 131 -5.79 12.12 10.82
N VAL A 132 -5.38 13.29 10.35
CA VAL A 132 -5.16 14.49 11.18
C VAL A 132 -6.41 14.87 11.97
N ASN A 133 -7.59 14.70 11.36
CA ASN A 133 -8.85 15.04 12.01
C ASN A 133 -9.17 14.12 13.19
N ARG A 134 -8.84 12.84 13.08
CA ARG A 134 -9.01 11.88 14.19
C ARG A 134 -8.05 12.23 15.33
N SER A 135 -6.78 12.48 15.03
CA SER A 135 -5.77 12.85 16.02
C SER A 135 -6.17 14.13 16.77
N LYS A 136 -6.64 15.16 16.06
CA LYS A 136 -7.16 16.39 16.67
C LYS A 136 -8.35 16.13 17.57
N ARG A 137 -9.32 15.34 17.13
CA ARG A 137 -10.51 14.98 17.90
C ARG A 137 -10.15 14.23 19.20
N GLU A 138 -9.25 13.26 19.12
CA GLU A 138 -8.81 12.51 20.30
C GLU A 138 -8.02 13.39 21.27
N LEU A 139 -7.20 14.31 20.79
CA LEU A 139 -6.52 15.30 21.61
C LEU A 139 -7.53 16.22 22.35
N GLU A 140 -8.54 16.72 21.67
CA GLU A 140 -9.58 17.56 22.30
C GLU A 140 -10.43 16.74 23.30
N ARG A 141 -10.64 15.45 23.03
CA ARG A 141 -11.28 14.55 23.98
C ARG A 141 -10.44 14.37 25.23
N LEU A 142 -9.13 14.15 25.09
CA LEU A 142 -8.19 14.04 26.21
C LEU A 142 -8.21 15.29 27.08
N LYS A 143 -8.12 16.48 26.47
CA LYS A 143 -8.19 17.78 27.17
C LYS A 143 -9.47 17.92 27.99
N ARG A 144 -10.61 17.52 27.44
CA ARG A 144 -11.90 17.57 28.17
C ARG A 144 -11.93 16.62 29.37
N ILE A 145 -11.38 15.43 29.22
CA ILE A 145 -11.27 14.45 30.31
C ILE A 145 -10.36 15.00 31.40
N ALA A 146 -9.17 15.50 31.06
CA ALA A 146 -8.21 16.04 32.02
C ALA A 146 -8.80 17.19 32.85
N LYS A 147 -9.57 18.09 32.21
CA LYS A 147 -10.26 19.16 32.92
C LYS A 147 -11.34 18.65 33.86
N ARG A 148 -12.12 17.64 33.43
CA ARG A 148 -13.18 17.06 34.24
C ARG A 148 -12.62 16.33 35.48
N GLU A 149 -11.50 15.63 35.31
CA GLU A 149 -10.83 14.90 36.38
C GLU A 149 -9.92 15.78 37.25
N GLY A 150 -9.82 17.08 36.98
CA GLY A 150 -9.03 18.03 37.74
C GLY A 150 -7.51 17.91 37.60
N VAL A 151 -7.04 17.16 36.59
CA VAL A 151 -5.59 16.91 36.36
C VAL A 151 -5.02 17.71 35.20
N TRP A 152 -5.71 18.76 34.77
CA TRP A 152 -5.29 19.58 33.64
C TRP A 152 -3.93 20.24 33.81
N GLU A 153 -3.58 20.62 35.04
CA GLU A 153 -2.30 21.25 35.38
C GLU A 153 -1.18 20.23 35.64
N ASP A 154 -1.44 18.93 35.47
CA ASP A 154 -0.42 17.91 35.61
C ASP A 154 0.58 18.01 34.46
N LEU A 155 1.86 18.23 34.78
CA LEU A 155 2.94 18.41 33.81
C LEU A 155 3.09 17.21 32.86
N SER A 156 2.75 16.01 33.31
CA SER A 156 2.80 14.82 32.47
C SER A 156 1.79 14.89 31.31
N LEU A 157 0.65 15.53 31.53
CA LEU A 157 -0.37 15.74 30.47
C LEU A 157 -0.03 16.91 29.56
N ILE A 158 0.63 17.95 30.06
CA ILE A 158 1.09 19.08 29.26
C ILE A 158 2.06 18.62 28.17
N HIS A 159 2.98 17.71 28.50
CA HIS A 159 3.94 17.15 27.52
C HIS A 159 3.26 16.35 26.38
N ILE A 160 2.12 15.72 26.64
CA ILE A 160 1.35 15.02 25.60
C ILE A 160 0.68 16.01 24.65
N SER A 161 0.31 17.20 25.13
CA SER A 161 -0.45 18.18 24.36
C SER A 161 0.41 19.27 23.70
N GLU A 162 1.67 19.43 24.10
CA GLU A 162 2.58 20.38 23.49
C GLU A 162 3.12 19.84 22.15
N PRO A 163 3.08 20.66 21.08
CA PRO A 163 3.81 20.32 19.89
C PRO A 163 5.30 20.27 20.22
N THR A 164 5.98 19.20 19.89
CA THR A 164 7.44 19.12 19.93
C THR A 164 8.00 20.26 19.09
N ARG A 165 8.44 21.34 19.72
CA ARG A 165 9.19 22.39 19.05
C ARG A 165 10.56 21.78 18.71
N PRO A 166 11.00 21.82 17.43
CA PRO A 166 12.38 21.49 17.14
C PRO A 166 13.25 22.46 17.96
N LEU A 167 14.09 21.92 18.83
CA LEU A 167 15.18 22.66 19.42
C LEU A 167 16.13 22.96 18.28
N TYR A 168 16.07 24.17 17.74
CA TYR A 168 17.13 24.69 16.89
C TYR A 168 18.33 24.94 17.81
N ILE A 169 19.31 24.04 17.73
CA ILE A 169 20.66 24.26 18.25
C ILE A 169 21.47 24.94 17.15
#